data_251340bc8ca481e8ab86313fc01a84cd
#
_entry.id   251340bc8ca481e8ab86313fc01a84cd
#
_cell.length_a   1.000
_cell.length_b   1.000
_cell.length_c   1.000
_cell.angle_alpha   90.00
_cell.angle_beta   90.00
_cell.angle_gamma   90.00
#
_symmetry.space_group_name_H-M   'P 1'
#
loop_
_entity.id
_entity.type
_entity.pdbx_description
1 polymer ?
#
loop_
_entity_poly.entity_id
_entity_poly.type
_entity_poly.pdbx_seq_one_letter_code
_entity_poly.pdbx_strand_id
1 'polypeptide(L)'
;MTGIRSLFFFLQGVPVRLALLALLLVPCASGRQFVAAESPPNVVVILVDDLGYGDLGSYGATDLRSPHIDALVRRGMKFTNFYANCPVCSPTRASLLTGRYPELVGVPGVIRTFPENNWGELSSDAVLLPSVLKQAGYHSAIIGKWHLGLEAPNRPTDRGFDLFRGYLGDMMDDYYNHRRHGINYMRRGTREIDPEGHATDLFTEWACDYLRDREGKRSPFFLYLAYNAPHTPIQPPEDWVKRVMDREPGIDARRARLVALIEHMDDGIGQVMGTLARTGLAANTIVIFTSDNGGQLSVKANNGPLRDGKQSMYEGGLKVPACMVWPNRIAEGSSSKRVAITMDLFATICEAAGVTLKHRIDGRSILPTLLGESQPPEQRDLFFHRREGGERYGGLTIHAVRRGEWKLLQDSPFAPLELYNLSQDPAEQNNLASDNRKVYRELLAALRVQFQRGGAVPWQRPARRDVD
;
A
#
# COMPACT_ATOMS: atom_id res chain seq x y z
N MET A 1 71.50 7.10 -61.35
CA MET A 1 72.98 7.16 -61.24
C MET A 1 73.29 6.45 -59.93
N THR A 2 73.86 5.25 -60.11
CA THR A 2 75.11 4.74 -59.49
C THR A 2 75.11 4.64 -57.98
N GLY A 3 75.39 3.53 -57.33
CA GLY A 3 76.00 2.26 -57.73
C GLY A 3 76.15 1.42 -56.45
N ILE A 4 76.01 0.18 -56.68
CA ILE A 4 76.58 -1.05 -56.19
C ILE A 4 77.77 -0.90 -55.19
N ARG A 5 77.80 -1.71 -54.11
CA ARG A 5 78.80 -2.75 -53.85
C ARG A 5 78.48 -3.70 -52.70
N SER A 6 78.45 -4.96 -53.06
CA SER A 6 78.53 -6.16 -52.23
C SER A 6 79.80 -6.24 -51.43
N LEU A 7 79.74 -6.89 -50.23
CA LEU A 7 80.84 -7.71 -49.77
C LEU A 7 80.34 -8.91 -48.94
N PHE A 8 80.73 -10.05 -49.41
CA PHE A 8 80.63 -11.38 -48.74
C PHE A 8 81.71 -11.50 -47.63
N PHE A 9 81.34 -12.11 -46.50
CA PHE A 9 82.31 -12.96 -45.80
C PHE A 9 81.63 -14.08 -44.98
N PHE A 10 82.10 -15.18 -45.13
CA PHE A 10 82.06 -16.57 -44.68
C PHE A 10 81.69 -16.88 -43.22
N LEU A 11 80.83 -17.89 -43.07
CA LEU A 11 80.82 -19.15 -42.29
C LEU A 11 81.60 -19.20 -40.92
N GLN A 12 80.83 -19.57 -39.87
CA GLN A 12 81.14 -20.85 -39.13
C GLN A 12 79.98 -21.24 -38.25
N GLY A 13 79.57 -22.51 -38.24
CA GLY A 13 78.43 -23.10 -37.61
C GLY A 13 78.58 -23.39 -36.12
N VAL A 14 77.44 -23.36 -35.43
CA VAL A 14 77.27 -23.92 -34.09
C VAL A 14 75.90 -24.64 -34.06
N PRO A 15 75.79 -25.82 -33.41
CA PRO A 15 74.63 -26.71 -33.60
C PRO A 15 73.40 -26.24 -32.81
N VAL A 16 72.28 -26.36 -33.51
CA VAL A 16 70.93 -26.11 -33.01
C VAL A 16 70.58 -27.22 -32.00
N ARG A 17 70.41 -26.86 -30.69
CA ARG A 17 69.67 -27.68 -29.73
C ARG A 17 68.21 -27.33 -29.83
N LEU A 18 67.42 -28.27 -30.28
CA LEU A 18 65.96 -28.22 -30.22
C LEU A 18 65.53 -28.24 -28.72
N ALA A 19 65.02 -27.14 -28.18
CA ALA A 19 64.26 -27.11 -26.94
C ALA A 19 62.77 -27.21 -27.30
N LEU A 20 62.20 -28.39 -27.02
CA LEU A 20 60.69 -28.55 -27.05
C LEU A 20 60.12 -27.72 -25.93
N LEU A 21 59.53 -26.62 -26.30
CA LEU A 21 58.61 -25.87 -25.40
C LEU A 21 57.23 -26.58 -25.38
N ALA A 22 56.95 -27.36 -24.34
CA ALA A 22 55.63 -27.89 -24.07
C ALA A 22 54.74 -26.73 -23.62
N LEU A 23 53.87 -26.23 -24.52
CA LEU A 23 52.80 -25.32 -24.17
C LEU A 23 51.74 -26.09 -23.36
N LEU A 24 51.79 -25.95 -22.03
CA LEU A 24 50.69 -26.33 -21.13
C LEU A 24 49.49 -25.41 -21.42
N LEU A 25 48.58 -25.87 -22.25
CA LEU A 25 47.22 -25.32 -22.36
C LEU A 25 46.47 -25.59 -21.04
N VAL A 26 46.51 -24.61 -20.13
CA VAL A 26 45.60 -24.59 -18.97
C VAL A 26 44.20 -24.22 -19.52
N PRO A 27 43.21 -25.10 -19.47
CA PRO A 27 41.85 -24.70 -19.81
C PRO A 27 41.38 -23.71 -18.74
N CYS A 28 41.33 -22.43 -19.08
CA CYS A 28 40.64 -21.42 -18.29
C CYS A 28 39.13 -21.73 -18.39
N ALA A 29 38.68 -22.68 -17.57
CA ALA A 29 37.26 -22.88 -17.34
C ALA A 29 36.74 -21.67 -16.55
N SER A 30 36.45 -20.59 -17.27
CA SER A 30 35.57 -19.52 -16.75
C SER A 30 34.19 -20.13 -16.50
N GLY A 31 34.06 -20.80 -15.37
CA GLY A 31 32.77 -21.19 -14.84
C GLY A 31 31.93 -19.92 -14.67
N ARG A 32 31.08 -19.63 -15.66
CA ARG A 32 29.93 -18.78 -15.41
C ARG A 32 29.15 -19.48 -14.30
N GLN A 33 29.35 -19.04 -13.07
CA GLN A 33 28.36 -19.31 -12.04
C GLN A 33 27.05 -18.75 -12.58
N PHE A 34 26.15 -19.65 -13.01
CA PHE A 34 24.76 -19.32 -13.15
C PHE A 34 24.32 -18.93 -11.72
N VAL A 35 24.28 -17.64 -11.44
CA VAL A 35 23.51 -17.13 -10.32
C VAL A 35 22.09 -17.61 -10.60
N ALA A 36 21.64 -18.61 -9.87
CA ALA A 36 20.26 -19.07 -9.95
C ALA A 36 19.40 -17.81 -9.81
N ALA A 37 18.53 -17.56 -10.78
CA ALA A 37 17.61 -16.43 -10.70
C ALA A 37 16.92 -16.52 -9.33
N GLU A 38 17.10 -15.51 -8.49
CA GLU A 38 16.47 -15.47 -7.18
C GLU A 38 14.99 -15.70 -7.37
N SER A 39 14.41 -16.62 -6.61
CA SER A 39 12.96 -16.88 -6.68
C SER A 39 12.19 -15.59 -6.35
N PRO A 40 11.12 -15.27 -7.10
CA PRO A 40 10.31 -14.09 -6.79
C PRO A 40 9.90 -14.06 -5.33
N PRO A 41 9.93 -12.90 -4.66
CA PRO A 41 9.60 -12.81 -3.24
C PRO A 41 8.12 -13.09 -2.98
N ASN A 42 7.80 -13.65 -1.85
CA ASN A 42 6.43 -13.56 -1.32
C ASN A 42 6.13 -12.11 -0.95
N VAL A 43 4.85 -11.75 -0.97
CA VAL A 43 4.39 -10.41 -0.60
C VAL A 43 3.26 -10.49 0.42
N VAL A 44 3.41 -9.78 1.52
CA VAL A 44 2.37 -9.55 2.53
C VAL A 44 2.09 -8.06 2.60
N VAL A 45 0.89 -7.64 2.25
CA VAL A 45 0.41 -6.27 2.46
C VAL A 45 -0.55 -6.27 3.64
N ILE A 46 -0.17 -5.62 4.73
CA ILE A 46 -1.00 -5.39 5.91
C ILE A 46 -1.59 -4.00 5.78
N LEU A 47 -2.88 -3.93 5.45
CA LEU A 47 -3.63 -2.68 5.38
C LEU A 47 -4.58 -2.60 6.56
N VAL A 48 -4.45 -1.55 7.38
CA VAL A 48 -5.35 -1.28 8.50
C VAL A 48 -6.31 -0.15 8.16
N ASP A 49 -7.41 -0.03 8.88
CA ASP A 49 -8.55 0.83 8.55
C ASP A 49 -8.66 1.97 9.56
N ASP A 50 -8.50 3.22 9.12
CA ASP A 50 -8.61 4.44 9.95
C ASP A 50 -7.47 4.66 10.97
N LEU A 51 -6.27 4.15 10.76
CA LEU A 51 -5.16 4.38 11.69
C LEU A 51 -4.57 5.79 11.51
N GLY A 52 -4.54 6.57 12.59
CA GLY A 52 -3.94 7.90 12.59
C GLY A 52 -2.43 7.88 12.39
N TYR A 53 -1.89 8.93 11.75
CA TYR A 53 -0.44 9.06 11.52
C TYR A 53 0.37 9.00 12.81
N GLY A 54 -0.15 9.56 13.92
CA GLY A 54 0.47 9.57 15.24
C GLY A 54 0.03 8.41 16.14
N ASP A 55 -0.68 7.41 15.65
CA ASP A 55 -1.23 6.30 16.44
C ASP A 55 -0.32 5.06 16.47
N LEU A 56 1.00 5.26 16.43
CA LEU A 56 2.02 4.22 16.62
C LEU A 56 3.19 4.77 17.42
N GLY A 57 3.84 3.95 18.24
CA GLY A 57 5.02 4.36 19.01
C GLY A 57 6.13 4.90 18.13
N SER A 58 6.43 4.22 17.00
CA SER A 58 7.41 4.66 15.99
C SER A 58 7.03 5.95 15.25
N TYR A 59 5.78 6.43 15.36
CA TYR A 59 5.28 7.68 14.79
C TYR A 59 4.93 8.73 15.85
N GLY A 60 5.29 8.48 17.11
CA GLY A 60 5.25 9.50 18.18
C GLY A 60 4.11 9.35 19.19
N ALA A 61 3.33 8.28 19.16
CA ALA A 61 2.37 7.99 20.23
C ALA A 61 3.10 7.74 21.54
N THR A 62 2.62 8.37 22.62
CA THR A 62 3.18 8.21 23.97
C THR A 62 2.27 7.39 24.88
N ASP A 63 0.98 7.33 24.57
CA ASP A 63 -0.08 6.65 25.31
C ASP A 63 -0.43 5.26 24.74
N LEU A 64 0.24 4.85 23.67
CA LEU A 64 -0.02 3.63 22.91
C LEU A 64 1.26 2.79 22.79
N ARG A 65 1.12 1.48 22.79
CA ARG A 65 2.22 0.52 22.58
C ARG A 65 1.94 -0.36 21.38
N SER A 66 2.79 -0.25 20.36
CA SER A 66 2.72 -1.03 19.12
C SER A 66 4.02 -1.80 18.87
N PRO A 67 4.45 -2.70 19.79
CA PRO A 67 5.78 -3.29 19.74
C PRO A 67 6.04 -4.10 18.47
N HIS A 68 5.02 -4.72 17.86
CA HIS A 68 5.15 -5.57 16.68
C HIS A 68 5.22 -4.73 15.39
N ILE A 69 4.38 -3.71 15.24
CA ILE A 69 4.47 -2.76 14.11
C ILE A 69 5.75 -1.93 14.25
N ASP A 70 6.13 -1.50 15.45
CA ASP A 70 7.39 -0.80 15.67
C ASP A 70 8.61 -1.68 15.36
N ALA A 71 8.50 -3.01 15.56
CA ALA A 71 9.53 -3.95 15.13
C ALA A 71 9.64 -4.02 13.60
N LEU A 72 8.52 -3.96 12.86
CA LEU A 72 8.55 -3.85 11.39
C LEU A 72 9.27 -2.56 10.97
N VAL A 73 8.94 -1.42 11.61
CA VAL A 73 9.61 -0.14 11.33
C VAL A 73 11.11 -0.23 11.59
N ARG A 74 11.54 -0.87 12.69
CA ARG A 74 12.98 -1.03 13.01
C ARG A 74 13.71 -1.97 12.05
N ARG A 75 13.03 -3.01 11.53
CA ARG A 75 13.60 -4.04 10.64
C ARG A 75 13.54 -3.67 9.16
N GLY A 76 12.97 -2.53 8.81
CA GLY A 76 12.80 -2.10 7.43
C GLY A 76 13.00 -0.61 7.24
N MET A 77 12.33 -0.08 6.22
CA MET A 77 12.33 1.34 5.87
C MET A 77 11.04 2.01 6.31
N LYS A 78 11.15 3.04 7.14
CA LYS A 78 10.05 3.94 7.51
C LYS A 78 9.84 5.01 6.45
N PHE A 79 8.60 5.22 6.02
CA PHE A 79 8.23 6.36 5.18
C PHE A 79 7.63 7.48 6.03
N THR A 80 8.16 8.70 5.88
CA THR A 80 7.64 9.88 6.59
C THR A 80 6.70 10.71 5.73
N ASN A 81 6.60 10.41 4.42
CA ASN A 81 5.72 11.07 3.46
C ASN A 81 4.97 10.06 2.59
N PHE A 82 4.27 9.11 3.23
CA PHE A 82 3.41 8.16 2.54
C PHE A 82 1.95 8.60 2.61
N TYR A 83 1.24 8.49 1.48
CA TYR A 83 -0.12 8.99 1.32
C TYR A 83 -1.10 7.89 0.96
N ALA A 84 -2.28 7.93 1.56
CA ALA A 84 -3.46 7.26 1.02
C ALA A 84 -3.93 7.98 -0.25
N ASN A 85 -4.56 7.26 -1.18
CA ASN A 85 -5.08 7.90 -2.41
C ASN A 85 -6.33 8.77 -2.17
N CYS A 86 -7.02 8.54 -1.05
CA CYS A 86 -8.25 9.24 -0.70
C CYS A 86 -8.39 9.27 0.82
N PRO A 87 -9.04 10.27 1.42
CA PRO A 87 -9.27 10.32 2.86
C PRO A 87 -10.38 9.36 3.34
N VAL A 88 -10.74 8.35 2.53
CA VAL A 88 -11.72 7.29 2.85
C VAL A 88 -11.34 5.95 2.21
N CYS A 89 -11.88 4.87 2.75
CA CYS A 89 -11.42 3.48 2.57
C CYS A 89 -11.50 2.92 1.14
N SER A 90 -12.72 2.82 0.51
CA SER A 90 -12.88 2.13 -0.79
C SER A 90 -11.98 2.68 -1.89
N PRO A 91 -11.88 4.02 -2.07
CA PRO A 91 -11.03 4.58 -3.11
C PRO A 91 -9.57 4.20 -2.96
N THR A 92 -9.03 4.26 -1.74
CA THR A 92 -7.62 3.88 -1.49
C THR A 92 -7.39 2.39 -1.75
N ARG A 93 -8.33 1.52 -1.36
CA ARG A 93 -8.26 0.08 -1.62
C ARG A 93 -8.31 -0.22 -3.12
N ALA A 94 -9.17 0.49 -3.87
CA ALA A 94 -9.20 0.41 -5.33
C ALA A 94 -7.85 0.82 -5.94
N SER A 95 -7.26 1.92 -5.46
CA SER A 95 -5.97 2.41 -5.94
C SER A 95 -4.81 1.45 -5.65
N LEU A 96 -4.76 0.87 -4.45
CA LEU A 96 -3.77 -0.16 -4.09
C LEU A 96 -3.82 -1.33 -5.05
N LEU A 97 -5.02 -1.83 -5.33
CA LEU A 97 -5.20 -3.05 -6.10
C LEU A 97 -5.18 -2.84 -7.62
N THR A 98 -5.26 -1.60 -8.11
CA THR A 98 -5.27 -1.30 -9.57
C THR A 98 -4.06 -0.48 -10.05
N GLY A 99 -3.31 0.13 -9.13
CA GLY A 99 -2.24 1.06 -9.49
C GLY A 99 -2.74 2.35 -10.15
N ARG A 100 -4.04 2.68 -10.02
CA ARG A 100 -4.71 3.80 -10.67
C ARG A 100 -5.29 4.77 -9.66
N TYR A 101 -5.50 6.02 -10.08
CA TYR A 101 -6.35 6.93 -9.30
C TYR A 101 -7.77 6.36 -9.19
N PRO A 102 -8.42 6.48 -8.02
CA PRO A 102 -9.67 5.76 -7.76
C PRO A 102 -10.83 6.19 -8.65
N GLU A 103 -10.91 7.47 -9.02
CA GLU A 103 -11.91 7.99 -9.96
C GLU A 103 -11.73 7.45 -11.39
N LEU A 104 -10.52 6.98 -11.73
CA LEU A 104 -10.23 6.37 -13.04
C LEU A 104 -10.61 4.87 -13.13
N VAL A 105 -11.05 4.31 -12.01
CA VAL A 105 -11.52 2.92 -11.92
C VAL A 105 -12.93 2.82 -11.32
N GLY A 106 -13.67 3.93 -11.33
CA GLY A 106 -15.08 3.98 -10.93
C GLY A 106 -15.33 4.09 -9.43
N VAL A 107 -14.30 4.36 -8.61
CA VAL A 107 -14.42 4.40 -7.14
C VAL A 107 -14.02 5.78 -6.57
N PRO A 108 -14.70 6.88 -6.95
CA PRO A 108 -14.37 8.21 -6.44
C PRO A 108 -14.85 8.45 -5.01
N GLY A 109 -15.66 7.57 -4.44
CA GLY A 109 -16.24 7.64 -3.10
C GLY A 109 -16.42 6.26 -2.48
N VAL A 110 -17.09 6.22 -1.33
CA VAL A 110 -17.26 4.99 -0.57
C VAL A 110 -18.30 4.08 -1.22
N ILE A 111 -17.92 2.83 -1.49
CA ILE A 111 -18.86 1.77 -1.85
C ILE A 111 -19.57 1.30 -0.58
N ARG A 112 -20.88 1.48 -0.52
CA ARG A 112 -21.70 1.14 0.65
C ARG A 112 -22.57 -0.08 0.41
N THR A 113 -23.06 -0.63 1.51
CA THR A 113 -23.94 -1.81 1.49
C THR A 113 -25.35 -1.51 0.96
N PHE A 114 -25.80 -0.26 1.06
CA PHE A 114 -27.09 0.17 0.48
C PHE A 114 -26.90 0.90 -0.85
N PRO A 115 -27.62 0.48 -1.91
CA PRO A 115 -27.51 1.09 -3.24
C PRO A 115 -27.73 2.60 -3.26
N GLU A 116 -28.70 3.10 -2.49
CA GLU A 116 -29.08 4.53 -2.41
C GLU A 116 -27.97 5.41 -1.81
N ASN A 117 -27.06 4.82 -1.03
CA ASN A 117 -25.91 5.50 -0.42
C ASN A 117 -24.56 5.10 -1.05
N ASN A 118 -24.59 4.37 -2.14
CA ASN A 118 -23.40 3.88 -2.81
C ASN A 118 -22.87 4.90 -3.84
N TRP A 119 -21.59 5.28 -3.73
CA TRP A 119 -20.93 6.29 -4.56
C TRP A 119 -19.64 5.78 -5.19
N GLY A 120 -19.68 4.56 -5.62
CA GLY A 120 -18.59 3.95 -6.38
C GLY A 120 -18.98 2.57 -6.89
N GLU A 121 -18.47 2.23 -8.06
CA GLU A 121 -18.52 0.87 -8.60
C GLU A 121 -17.18 0.57 -9.26
N LEU A 122 -16.49 -0.46 -8.75
CA LEU A 122 -15.23 -0.89 -9.34
C LEU A 122 -15.47 -1.32 -10.80
N SER A 123 -14.86 -0.60 -11.74
CA SER A 123 -15.01 -0.88 -13.17
C SER A 123 -14.64 -2.34 -13.50
N SER A 124 -15.45 -3.00 -14.33
CA SER A 124 -15.18 -4.35 -14.81
C SER A 124 -13.85 -4.43 -15.58
N ASP A 125 -13.46 -3.35 -16.24
CA ASP A 125 -12.22 -3.26 -17.02
C ASP A 125 -10.97 -3.00 -16.18
N ALA A 126 -11.15 -2.70 -14.88
CA ALA A 126 -10.02 -2.48 -13.98
C ALA A 126 -9.23 -3.79 -13.78
N VAL A 127 -7.94 -3.76 -14.09
CA VAL A 127 -7.03 -4.89 -13.88
C VAL A 127 -6.49 -4.84 -12.46
N LEU A 128 -6.72 -5.89 -11.67
CA LEU A 128 -6.30 -5.96 -10.29
C LEU A 128 -4.98 -6.70 -10.12
N LEU A 129 -4.21 -6.31 -9.11
CA LEU A 129 -2.91 -6.86 -8.75
C LEU A 129 -2.87 -8.41 -8.69
N PRO A 130 -3.84 -9.11 -8.05
CA PRO A 130 -3.81 -10.58 -8.03
C PRO A 130 -3.89 -11.20 -9.43
N SER A 131 -4.67 -10.63 -10.36
CA SER A 131 -4.72 -11.10 -11.75
C SER A 131 -3.40 -10.92 -12.50
N VAL A 132 -2.67 -9.86 -12.20
CA VAL A 132 -1.35 -9.59 -12.77
C VAL A 132 -0.30 -10.55 -12.20
N LEU A 133 -0.28 -10.71 -10.89
CA LEU A 133 0.65 -11.61 -10.19
C LEU A 133 0.42 -13.09 -10.53
N LYS A 134 -0.81 -13.49 -10.84
CA LYS A 134 -1.14 -14.84 -11.30
C LYS A 134 -0.35 -15.24 -12.56
N GLN A 135 -0.07 -14.29 -13.47
CA GLN A 135 0.76 -14.53 -14.65
C GLN A 135 2.22 -14.85 -14.31
N ALA A 136 2.69 -14.45 -13.13
CA ALA A 136 4.00 -14.78 -12.57
C ALA A 136 3.98 -16.00 -11.60
N GLY A 137 2.87 -16.75 -11.59
CA GLY A 137 2.74 -17.97 -10.78
C GLY A 137 2.43 -17.75 -9.31
N TYR A 138 2.03 -16.54 -8.91
CA TYR A 138 1.63 -16.26 -7.53
C TYR A 138 0.30 -16.90 -7.19
N HIS A 139 0.18 -17.41 -5.97
CA HIS A 139 -1.08 -17.71 -5.32
C HIS A 139 -1.52 -16.52 -4.47
N SER A 140 -2.65 -15.92 -4.81
CA SER A 140 -3.12 -14.68 -4.19
C SER A 140 -4.25 -14.94 -3.21
N ALA A 141 -4.11 -14.40 -1.99
CA ALA A 141 -5.12 -14.48 -0.95
C ALA A 141 -5.48 -13.08 -0.42
N ILE A 142 -6.76 -12.88 -0.13
CA ILE A 142 -7.22 -11.75 0.69
C ILE A 142 -7.89 -12.30 1.95
N ILE A 143 -7.47 -11.75 3.09
CA ILE A 143 -8.03 -12.06 4.40
C ILE A 143 -8.43 -10.74 5.05
N GLY A 144 -9.71 -10.64 5.45
CA GLY A 144 -10.27 -9.43 6.06
C GLY A 144 -11.19 -8.63 5.14
N LYS A 145 -11.14 -7.31 5.25
CA LYS A 145 -12.06 -6.37 4.60
C LYS A 145 -11.77 -6.20 3.11
N TRP A 146 -12.81 -6.42 2.28
CA TRP A 146 -12.76 -6.20 0.84
C TRP A 146 -13.13 -4.77 0.43
N HIS A 147 -14.37 -4.39 0.65
CA HIS A 147 -14.94 -3.05 0.45
C HIS A 147 -14.89 -2.52 -1.01
N LEU A 148 -14.90 -3.40 -2.01
CA LEU A 148 -14.90 -3.03 -3.44
C LEU A 148 -16.03 -3.67 -4.24
N GLY A 149 -17.07 -4.17 -3.56
CA GLY A 149 -18.28 -4.74 -4.15
C GLY A 149 -18.76 -5.98 -3.40
N LEU A 150 -20.07 -6.16 -3.37
CA LEU A 150 -20.74 -7.22 -2.59
C LEU A 150 -21.08 -8.44 -3.44
N GLU A 151 -21.24 -8.24 -4.74
CA GLU A 151 -21.76 -9.23 -5.69
C GLU A 151 -20.82 -9.39 -6.89
N ALA A 152 -21.07 -10.43 -7.67
CA ALA A 152 -20.40 -10.60 -8.98
C ALA A 152 -20.73 -9.38 -9.89
N PRO A 153 -19.78 -8.94 -10.70
CA PRO A 153 -18.42 -9.48 -10.90
C PRO A 153 -17.37 -8.88 -9.96
N ASN A 154 -17.75 -8.22 -8.86
CA ASN A 154 -16.86 -7.41 -8.03
C ASN A 154 -16.49 -8.06 -6.69
N ARG A 155 -16.72 -9.37 -6.50
CA ARG A 155 -16.22 -10.10 -5.32
C ARG A 155 -14.73 -10.41 -5.48
N PRO A 156 -13.97 -10.63 -4.40
CA PRO A 156 -12.52 -10.88 -4.47
C PRO A 156 -12.12 -11.99 -5.43
N THR A 157 -12.83 -13.13 -5.39
CA THR A 157 -12.54 -14.28 -6.26
C THR A 157 -12.88 -14.02 -7.73
N ASP A 158 -13.88 -13.18 -8.01
CA ASP A 158 -14.20 -12.76 -9.36
C ASP A 158 -13.12 -11.81 -9.94
N ARG A 159 -12.36 -11.16 -9.04
CA ARG A 159 -11.34 -10.16 -9.35
C ARG A 159 -9.89 -10.69 -9.23
N GLY A 160 -9.71 -12.02 -9.26
CA GLY A 160 -8.41 -12.67 -9.44
C GLY A 160 -7.76 -13.23 -8.19
N PHE A 161 -8.32 -13.06 -6.99
CA PHE A 161 -7.83 -13.75 -5.79
C PHE A 161 -8.19 -15.24 -5.84
N ASP A 162 -7.22 -16.10 -5.53
CA ASP A 162 -7.42 -17.55 -5.44
C ASP A 162 -8.13 -17.94 -4.13
N LEU A 163 -7.93 -17.14 -3.08
CA LEU A 163 -8.56 -17.35 -1.76
C LEU A 163 -9.13 -16.03 -1.23
N PHE A 164 -10.36 -16.10 -0.73
CA PHE A 164 -10.96 -15.05 0.09
C PHE A 164 -11.54 -15.64 1.37
N ARG A 165 -11.20 -15.05 2.51
CA ARG A 165 -11.86 -15.29 3.79
C ARG A 165 -11.94 -13.97 4.56
N GLY A 166 -13.14 -13.43 4.74
CA GLY A 166 -13.28 -12.10 5.33
C GLY A 166 -14.63 -11.47 5.10
N TYR A 167 -14.65 -10.15 5.13
CA TYR A 167 -15.82 -9.30 5.13
C TYR A 167 -15.94 -8.47 3.85
N LEU A 168 -17.06 -8.60 3.13
CA LEU A 168 -17.29 -7.89 1.86
C LEU A 168 -17.64 -6.41 2.01
N GLY A 169 -18.31 -6.05 3.11
CA GLY A 169 -18.96 -4.75 3.29
C GLY A 169 -18.02 -3.59 3.62
N ASP A 170 -18.65 -2.44 3.90
CA ASP A 170 -17.96 -1.18 4.20
C ASP A 170 -17.44 -1.13 5.65
N MET A 171 -18.25 -1.47 6.62
CA MET A 171 -17.93 -1.55 8.04
C MET A 171 -18.83 -2.60 8.72
N MET A 172 -18.43 -3.08 9.86
CA MET A 172 -19.25 -3.89 10.76
C MET A 172 -19.95 -2.99 11.76
N ASP A 173 -21.18 -3.35 12.15
CA ASP A 173 -21.85 -2.70 13.28
C ASP A 173 -21.37 -3.29 14.62
N ASP A 174 -20.75 -4.49 14.57
CA ASP A 174 -20.24 -5.21 15.73
C ASP A 174 -19.11 -6.16 15.33
N TYR A 175 -17.98 -6.13 16.07
CA TYR A 175 -16.79 -6.95 15.78
C TYR A 175 -16.93 -8.43 16.18
N TYR A 176 -18.00 -8.79 16.91
CA TYR A 176 -18.24 -10.17 17.33
C TYR A 176 -19.34 -10.86 16.53
N ASN A 177 -20.37 -10.13 16.07
CA ASN A 177 -21.44 -10.71 15.24
C ASN A 177 -21.28 -10.43 13.75
N HIS A 178 -20.36 -9.54 13.34
CA HIS A 178 -19.94 -9.27 11.98
C HIS A 178 -21.07 -8.83 11.02
N ARG A 179 -22.13 -8.23 11.56
CA ARG A 179 -23.29 -7.75 10.76
C ARG A 179 -23.08 -6.29 10.35
N ARG A 180 -23.70 -5.95 9.24
CA ARG A 180 -23.93 -4.57 8.83
C ARG A 180 -25.44 -4.40 8.56
N HIS A 181 -26.10 -3.54 9.34
CA HIS A 181 -27.55 -3.39 9.28
C HIS A 181 -28.31 -4.74 9.37
N GLY A 182 -27.84 -5.63 10.23
CA GLY A 182 -28.39 -6.96 10.43
C GLY A 182 -28.01 -8.00 9.36
N ILE A 183 -27.33 -7.61 8.28
CA ILE A 183 -26.95 -8.51 7.18
C ILE A 183 -25.52 -9.02 7.41
N ASN A 184 -25.33 -10.33 7.18
CA ASN A 184 -24.03 -10.97 7.26
C ASN A 184 -23.27 -10.85 5.93
N TYR A 185 -22.09 -10.20 5.98
CA TYR A 185 -21.20 -10.09 4.83
C TYR A 185 -19.92 -10.91 4.96
N MET A 186 -19.81 -11.78 5.99
CA MET A 186 -18.66 -12.68 6.14
C MET A 186 -18.72 -13.80 5.12
N ARG A 187 -17.58 -14.07 4.45
CA ARG A 187 -17.48 -15.07 3.36
C ARG A 187 -16.21 -15.91 3.45
N ARG A 188 -16.32 -17.15 2.96
CA ARG A 188 -15.21 -17.98 2.54
C ARG A 188 -15.39 -18.27 1.04
N GLY A 189 -14.57 -17.64 0.21
CA GLY A 189 -14.85 -17.54 -1.23
C GLY A 189 -16.16 -16.80 -1.48
N THR A 190 -17.13 -17.46 -2.08
CA THR A 190 -18.49 -16.92 -2.31
C THR A 190 -19.50 -17.36 -1.26
N ARG A 191 -19.16 -18.36 -0.43
CA ARG A 191 -20.05 -18.94 0.55
C ARG A 191 -20.11 -18.07 1.81
N GLU A 192 -21.33 -17.80 2.29
CA GLU A 192 -21.54 -17.17 3.59
C GLU A 192 -21.04 -18.05 4.73
N ILE A 193 -20.40 -17.43 5.71
CA ILE A 193 -19.98 -18.05 6.97
C ILE A 193 -20.39 -17.16 8.15
N ASP A 194 -20.58 -17.76 9.30
CA ASP A 194 -20.95 -17.06 10.54
C ASP A 194 -20.03 -17.52 11.68
N PRO A 195 -18.77 -17.07 11.70
CA PRO A 195 -17.80 -17.48 12.70
C PRO A 195 -18.07 -16.78 14.04
N GLU A 196 -17.73 -17.44 15.12
CA GLU A 196 -17.71 -16.86 16.46
C GLU A 196 -16.35 -16.21 16.73
N GLY A 197 -16.31 -15.09 17.49
CA GLY A 197 -15.09 -14.42 17.92
C GLY A 197 -14.95 -13.00 17.39
N HIS A 198 -13.95 -12.30 17.88
CA HIS A 198 -13.64 -10.93 17.46
C HIS A 198 -13.01 -10.93 16.05
N ALA A 199 -13.47 -10.06 15.16
CA ALA A 199 -13.03 -10.01 13.75
C ALA A 199 -11.50 -9.89 13.62
N THR A 200 -10.83 -9.13 14.48
CA THR A 200 -9.37 -8.99 14.47
C THR A 200 -8.68 -10.34 14.73
N ASP A 201 -9.17 -11.11 15.70
CA ASP A 201 -8.62 -12.44 16.02
C ASP A 201 -8.86 -13.42 14.86
N LEU A 202 -10.07 -13.43 14.31
CA LEU A 202 -10.42 -14.26 13.17
C LEU A 202 -9.52 -14.00 11.95
N PHE A 203 -9.29 -12.73 11.61
CA PHE A 203 -8.44 -12.38 10.48
C PHE A 203 -6.97 -12.73 10.74
N THR A 204 -6.50 -12.58 11.98
CA THR A 204 -5.17 -13.00 12.41
C THR A 204 -5.00 -14.51 12.30
N GLU A 205 -5.93 -15.30 12.84
CA GLU A 205 -5.91 -16.76 12.78
C GLU A 205 -5.91 -17.25 11.32
N TRP A 206 -6.82 -16.71 10.50
CA TRP A 206 -6.92 -17.11 9.09
C TRP A 206 -5.68 -16.73 8.27
N ALA A 207 -5.03 -15.63 8.60
CA ALA A 207 -3.75 -15.27 7.98
C ALA A 207 -2.64 -16.24 8.41
N CYS A 208 -2.59 -16.61 9.68
CA CYS A 208 -1.65 -17.61 10.18
C CYS A 208 -1.89 -18.99 9.54
N ASP A 209 -3.14 -19.42 9.41
CA ASP A 209 -3.50 -20.67 8.72
C ASP A 209 -3.05 -20.65 7.26
N TYR A 210 -3.33 -19.56 6.56
CA TYR A 210 -2.88 -19.40 5.18
C TYR A 210 -1.35 -19.51 5.06
N LEU A 211 -0.60 -18.87 5.95
CA LEU A 211 0.87 -18.93 5.93
C LEU A 211 1.38 -20.35 6.20
N ARG A 212 0.76 -21.10 7.12
CA ARG A 212 1.08 -22.53 7.35
C ARG A 212 0.81 -23.37 6.10
N ASP A 213 -0.32 -23.12 5.42
CA ASP A 213 -0.65 -23.80 4.17
C ASP A 213 0.33 -23.48 3.02
N ARG A 214 1.07 -22.36 3.12
CA ARG A 214 2.12 -22.00 2.15
C ARG A 214 3.49 -22.59 2.48
N GLU A 215 3.69 -23.14 3.67
CA GLU A 215 4.94 -23.78 4.05
C GLU A 215 5.32 -24.87 3.07
N GLY A 216 6.58 -24.89 2.60
CA GLY A 216 7.10 -25.85 1.64
C GLY A 216 6.55 -25.76 0.21
N LYS A 217 5.65 -24.81 -0.09
CA LYS A 217 5.17 -24.59 -1.47
C LYS A 217 6.21 -23.81 -2.28
N ARG A 218 6.40 -24.22 -3.54
CA ARG A 218 7.36 -23.57 -4.44
C ARG A 218 6.83 -22.28 -5.08
N SER A 219 5.52 -22.16 -5.26
CA SER A 219 4.91 -20.96 -5.84
C SER A 219 4.95 -19.82 -4.85
N PRO A 220 5.38 -18.61 -5.26
CA PRO A 220 5.30 -17.44 -4.40
C PRO A 220 3.84 -17.11 -4.08
N PHE A 221 3.61 -16.31 -3.04
CA PHE A 221 2.27 -15.87 -2.68
C PHE A 221 2.17 -14.36 -2.50
N PHE A 222 0.96 -13.85 -2.72
CA PHE A 222 0.53 -12.51 -2.36
C PHE A 222 -0.60 -12.61 -1.33
N LEU A 223 -0.34 -12.15 -0.12
CA LEU A 223 -1.33 -12.04 0.95
C LEU A 223 -1.70 -10.58 1.17
N TYR A 224 -2.96 -10.23 0.89
CA TYR A 224 -3.54 -8.96 1.27
C TYR A 224 -4.32 -9.14 2.57
N LEU A 225 -3.68 -8.79 3.70
CA LEU A 225 -4.26 -8.85 5.05
C LEU A 225 -4.86 -7.47 5.36
N ALA A 226 -6.17 -7.37 5.27
CA ALA A 226 -6.92 -6.13 5.39
C ALA A 226 -7.76 -6.14 6.68
N TYR A 227 -7.19 -5.63 7.76
CA TYR A 227 -7.93 -5.51 9.02
C TYR A 227 -9.07 -4.49 8.93
N ASN A 228 -10.16 -4.74 9.67
CA ASN A 228 -11.17 -3.72 9.94
C ASN A 228 -10.72 -2.77 11.06
N ALA A 229 -9.90 -3.22 11.99
CA ALA A 229 -9.36 -2.40 13.07
C ALA A 229 -8.38 -1.34 12.52
N PRO A 230 -8.36 -0.14 13.15
CA PRO A 230 -9.18 0.29 14.28
C PRO A 230 -10.45 1.07 13.91
N HIS A 231 -11.09 0.82 12.74
CA HIS A 231 -12.35 1.45 12.31
C HIS A 231 -13.48 1.29 13.33
N THR A 232 -14.40 2.22 13.35
CA THR A 232 -15.63 2.15 14.15
C THR A 232 -16.49 0.91 13.81
N PRO A 233 -17.23 0.34 14.82
CA PRO A 233 -17.31 0.73 16.23
C PRO A 233 -16.00 0.45 16.97
N ILE A 234 -15.63 1.32 17.93
CA ILE A 234 -14.41 1.09 18.73
C ILE A 234 -14.75 0.07 19.82
N GLN A 235 -14.54 -1.21 19.51
CA GLN A 235 -14.99 -2.34 20.30
C GLN A 235 -13.84 -3.34 20.59
N PRO A 236 -12.79 -2.90 21.30
CA PRO A 236 -11.71 -3.81 21.72
C PRO A 236 -12.22 -4.82 22.75
N PRO A 237 -11.55 -5.98 22.93
CA PRO A 237 -11.79 -6.84 24.07
C PRO A 237 -11.53 -6.09 25.40
N GLU A 238 -12.35 -6.31 26.43
CA GLU A 238 -12.35 -5.51 27.66
C GLU A 238 -11.06 -5.68 28.48
N ASP A 239 -10.39 -6.81 28.39
CA ASP A 239 -9.10 -7.02 29.05
C ASP A 239 -8.00 -6.09 28.47
N TRP A 240 -8.06 -5.76 27.17
CA TRP A 240 -7.16 -4.79 26.55
C TRP A 240 -7.47 -3.36 27.03
N VAL A 241 -8.75 -3.01 27.17
CA VAL A 241 -9.15 -1.70 27.74
C VAL A 241 -8.59 -1.57 29.15
N LYS A 242 -8.76 -2.62 29.96
CA LYS A 242 -8.23 -2.62 31.34
C LYS A 242 -6.72 -2.42 31.37
N ARG A 243 -5.95 -3.12 30.53
CA ARG A 243 -4.47 -2.96 30.45
C ARG A 243 -4.08 -1.52 30.13
N VAL A 244 -4.78 -0.87 29.19
CA VAL A 244 -4.50 0.52 28.84
C VAL A 244 -4.82 1.47 30.00
N MET A 245 -5.99 1.33 30.62
CA MET A 245 -6.41 2.20 31.72
C MET A 245 -5.52 2.05 32.97
N ASP A 246 -5.08 0.82 33.27
CA ASP A 246 -4.16 0.56 34.39
C ASP A 246 -2.77 1.19 34.15
N ARG A 247 -2.33 1.24 32.88
CA ARG A 247 -1.03 1.78 32.48
C ARG A 247 -1.02 3.30 32.34
N GLU A 248 -2.13 3.89 31.87
CA GLU A 248 -2.25 5.32 31.56
C GLU A 248 -3.34 5.97 32.46
N PRO A 249 -3.04 6.21 33.77
CA PRO A 249 -4.01 6.79 34.67
C PRO A 249 -4.48 8.16 34.15
N GLY A 250 -5.81 8.33 34.03
CA GLY A 250 -6.42 9.60 33.56
C GLY A 250 -6.59 9.74 32.06
N ILE A 251 -6.24 8.72 31.27
CA ILE A 251 -6.54 8.70 29.83
C ILE A 251 -8.06 8.87 29.58
N ASP A 252 -8.43 9.64 28.55
CA ASP A 252 -9.83 9.74 28.10
C ASP A 252 -10.38 8.34 27.77
N ALA A 253 -11.57 8.00 28.25
CA ALA A 253 -12.14 6.65 28.10
C ALA A 253 -12.34 6.22 26.64
N ARG A 254 -12.69 7.15 25.73
CA ARG A 254 -12.79 6.84 24.30
C ARG A 254 -11.41 6.62 23.68
N ARG A 255 -10.43 7.43 24.10
CA ARG A 255 -9.03 7.24 23.68
C ARG A 255 -8.49 5.89 24.16
N ALA A 256 -8.76 5.50 25.42
CA ALA A 256 -8.34 4.23 25.97
C ALA A 256 -8.89 3.04 25.16
N ARG A 257 -10.15 3.09 24.74
CA ARG A 257 -10.75 2.04 23.90
C ARG A 257 -10.10 1.98 22.52
N LEU A 258 -9.83 3.13 21.89
CA LEU A 258 -9.14 3.15 20.59
C LEU A 258 -7.71 2.60 20.71
N VAL A 259 -6.96 3.03 21.71
CA VAL A 259 -5.61 2.51 22.00
C VAL A 259 -5.67 0.99 22.21
N ALA A 260 -6.61 0.50 23.01
CA ALA A 260 -6.81 -0.93 23.23
C ALA A 260 -7.08 -1.72 21.94
N LEU A 261 -7.89 -1.18 21.02
CA LEU A 261 -8.17 -1.82 19.73
C LEU A 261 -6.95 -1.85 18.83
N ILE A 262 -6.14 -0.79 18.83
CA ILE A 262 -4.89 -0.74 18.06
C ILE A 262 -3.85 -1.71 18.65
N GLU A 263 -3.68 -1.76 19.97
CA GLU A 263 -2.76 -2.68 20.65
C GLU A 263 -3.17 -4.15 20.43
N HIS A 264 -4.47 -4.45 20.47
CA HIS A 264 -5.00 -5.78 20.15
C HIS A 264 -4.69 -6.18 18.68
N MET A 265 -4.85 -5.25 17.75
CA MET A 265 -4.48 -5.49 16.36
C MET A 265 -2.96 -5.65 16.19
N ASP A 266 -2.15 -4.88 16.90
CA ASP A 266 -0.68 -5.01 16.88
C ASP A 266 -0.23 -6.40 17.35
N ASP A 267 -0.86 -6.94 18.41
CA ASP A 267 -0.61 -8.31 18.86
C ASP A 267 -0.94 -9.35 17.78
N GLY A 268 -2.09 -9.19 17.11
CA GLY A 268 -2.47 -10.02 15.95
C GLY A 268 -1.43 -9.96 14.83
N ILE A 269 -0.93 -8.77 14.49
CA ILE A 269 0.16 -8.60 13.52
C ILE A 269 1.42 -9.33 13.99
N GLY A 270 1.74 -9.27 15.30
CA GLY A 270 2.84 -10.02 15.91
C GLY A 270 2.72 -11.53 15.70
N GLN A 271 1.51 -12.08 15.86
CA GLN A 271 1.24 -13.51 15.64
C GLN A 271 1.43 -13.91 14.17
N VAL A 272 0.98 -13.08 13.22
CA VAL A 272 1.18 -13.28 11.77
C VAL A 272 2.67 -13.26 11.43
N MET A 273 3.42 -12.26 11.92
CA MET A 273 4.86 -12.16 11.71
C MET A 273 5.64 -13.33 12.35
N GLY A 274 5.24 -13.75 13.54
CA GLY A 274 5.78 -14.93 14.19
C GLY A 274 5.53 -16.21 13.39
N THR A 275 4.34 -16.34 12.79
CA THR A 275 4.02 -17.49 11.91
C THR A 275 4.86 -17.47 10.64
N LEU A 276 4.99 -16.31 10.00
CA LEU A 276 5.83 -16.13 8.81
C LEU A 276 7.30 -16.53 9.09
N ALA A 277 7.79 -16.24 10.29
CA ALA A 277 9.15 -16.64 10.70
C ALA A 277 9.26 -18.15 10.96
N ARG A 278 8.31 -18.74 11.71
CA ARG A 278 8.32 -20.18 12.04
C ARG A 278 8.21 -21.09 10.81
N THR A 279 7.48 -20.68 9.80
CA THR A 279 7.34 -21.42 8.52
C THR A 279 8.54 -21.22 7.58
N GLY A 280 9.56 -20.43 7.99
CA GLY A 280 10.73 -20.15 7.15
C GLY A 280 10.46 -19.22 5.96
N LEU A 281 9.22 -18.75 5.79
CA LEU A 281 8.81 -17.92 4.65
C LEU A 281 9.36 -16.49 4.74
N ALA A 282 9.68 -16.00 5.95
CA ALA A 282 10.11 -14.63 6.19
C ALA A 282 11.36 -14.23 5.39
N ALA A 283 12.28 -15.17 5.14
CA ALA A 283 13.59 -14.87 4.51
C ALA A 283 13.46 -14.24 3.11
N ASN A 284 12.43 -14.63 2.35
CA ASN A 284 12.15 -14.07 1.02
C ASN A 284 10.70 -13.54 0.93
N THR A 285 10.32 -12.71 1.91
CA THR A 285 9.00 -12.06 1.94
C THR A 285 9.16 -10.56 2.10
N ILE A 286 8.51 -9.82 1.20
CA ILE A 286 8.29 -8.37 1.37
C ILE A 286 7.06 -8.20 2.25
N VAL A 287 7.21 -7.51 3.38
CA VAL A 287 6.11 -7.11 4.25
C VAL A 287 5.91 -5.61 4.13
N ILE A 288 4.70 -5.19 3.79
CA ILE A 288 4.29 -3.79 3.66
C ILE A 288 3.20 -3.54 4.69
N PHE A 289 3.37 -2.53 5.52
CA PHE A 289 2.38 -2.06 6.48
C PHE A 289 1.98 -0.63 6.17
N THR A 290 0.67 -0.32 6.12
CA THR A 290 0.12 1.04 6.00
C THR A 290 -1.36 1.09 6.36
N SER A 291 -1.93 2.31 6.44
CA SER A 291 -3.37 2.57 6.61
C SER A 291 -4.03 2.99 5.29
N ASP A 292 -5.34 2.81 5.19
CA ASP A 292 -6.11 3.21 4.00
C ASP A 292 -6.51 4.69 3.98
N ASN A 293 -6.54 5.35 5.12
CA ASN A 293 -6.71 6.80 5.30
C ASN A 293 -6.26 7.22 6.70
N GLY A 294 -6.25 8.51 6.96
CA GLY A 294 -5.94 9.04 8.28
C GLY A 294 -6.98 8.72 9.34
N GLY A 295 -6.62 8.88 10.60
CA GLY A 295 -7.44 8.54 11.76
C GLY A 295 -8.67 9.42 11.92
N GLN A 296 -9.75 8.85 12.46
CA GLN A 296 -11.02 9.54 12.69
C GLN A 296 -11.00 10.31 14.02
N LEU A 297 -10.99 11.64 13.97
CA LEU A 297 -10.89 12.49 15.18
C LEU A 297 -12.06 12.34 16.16
N SER A 298 -13.26 12.03 15.67
CA SER A 298 -14.45 11.85 16.53
C SER A 298 -14.34 10.67 17.53
N VAL A 299 -13.44 9.70 17.23
CA VAL A 299 -13.12 8.59 18.13
C VAL A 299 -11.77 8.75 18.80
N LYS A 300 -11.21 9.97 18.80
CA LYS A 300 -9.94 10.31 19.46
C LYS A 300 -8.70 9.72 18.78
N ALA A 301 -8.73 9.47 17.48
CA ALA A 301 -7.52 9.12 16.73
C ALA A 301 -6.50 10.28 16.77
N ASN A 302 -5.22 9.92 16.76
CA ASN A 302 -4.11 10.85 16.78
C ASN A 302 -3.44 10.92 15.41
N ASN A 303 -3.61 12.04 14.70
CA ASN A 303 -2.93 12.30 13.43
C ASN A 303 -1.59 13.06 13.62
N GLY A 304 -1.05 13.11 14.84
CA GLY A 304 0.16 13.84 15.17
C GLY A 304 0.00 15.35 14.98
N PRO A 305 0.98 16.02 14.36
CA PRO A 305 0.92 17.47 14.12
C PRO A 305 0.10 17.84 12.89
N LEU A 306 -0.49 16.86 12.19
CA LEU A 306 -1.19 17.06 10.93
C LEU A 306 -2.59 17.60 11.17
N ARG A 307 -3.04 18.49 10.29
CA ARG A 307 -4.37 19.07 10.37
C ARG A 307 -5.45 18.06 10.00
N ASP A 308 -6.51 18.02 10.81
CA ASP A 308 -7.73 17.23 10.59
C ASP A 308 -7.48 15.70 10.55
N GLY A 309 -8.31 14.92 9.84
CA GLY A 309 -8.24 13.47 9.80
C GLY A 309 -9.12 12.87 8.71
N LYS A 310 -9.57 11.64 8.94
CA LYS A 310 -10.46 10.90 8.02
C LYS A 310 -11.54 11.83 7.44
N GLN A 311 -11.80 11.69 6.14
CA GLN A 311 -12.77 12.44 5.33
C GLN A 311 -12.30 13.81 4.86
N SER A 312 -11.18 14.34 5.33
CA SER A 312 -10.65 15.66 4.99
C SER A 312 -9.48 15.58 3.99
N MET A 313 -9.34 16.60 3.13
CA MET A 313 -8.23 16.73 2.19
C MET A 313 -6.97 17.34 2.81
N TYR A 314 -6.99 17.72 4.10
CA TYR A 314 -5.79 18.10 4.82
C TYR A 314 -4.87 16.92 5.08
N GLU A 315 -3.62 17.20 5.46
CA GLU A 315 -2.59 16.16 5.65
C GLU A 315 -3.02 15.06 6.62
N GLY A 316 -3.78 15.37 7.68
CA GLY A 316 -4.26 14.36 8.64
C GLY A 316 -5.25 13.35 8.08
N GLY A 317 -5.93 13.67 6.96
CA GLY A 317 -6.81 12.71 6.28
C GLY A 317 -6.10 11.84 5.24
N LEU A 318 -4.97 12.32 4.70
CA LEU A 318 -4.31 11.73 3.55
C LEU A 318 -2.97 11.08 3.89
N LYS A 319 -2.19 11.63 4.80
CA LYS A 319 -0.87 11.13 5.18
C LYS A 319 -0.99 10.05 6.23
N VAL A 320 -0.42 8.89 5.94
CA VAL A 320 -0.57 7.67 6.76
C VAL A 320 0.78 7.09 7.14
N PRO A 321 0.87 6.34 8.25
CA PRO A 321 2.07 5.60 8.59
C PRO A 321 2.31 4.50 7.55
N ALA A 322 3.58 4.29 7.17
CA ALA A 322 3.97 3.20 6.29
C ALA A 322 5.39 2.71 6.56
N CYS A 323 5.58 1.41 6.52
CA CYS A 323 6.91 0.81 6.52
C CYS A 323 6.96 -0.43 5.62
N MET A 324 8.16 -0.75 5.13
CA MET A 324 8.40 -1.90 4.27
C MET A 324 9.64 -2.66 4.74
N VAL A 325 9.50 -3.98 4.83
CA VAL A 325 10.56 -4.90 5.26
C VAL A 325 10.80 -5.91 4.15
N TRP A 326 12.04 -6.10 3.76
CA TRP A 326 12.50 -7.22 2.94
C TRP A 326 13.87 -7.63 3.46
N PRO A 327 13.98 -8.74 4.21
CA PRO A 327 15.24 -9.14 4.82
C PRO A 327 16.38 -9.21 3.82
N ASN A 328 17.54 -8.72 4.20
CA ASN A 328 18.77 -8.65 3.38
C ASN A 328 18.68 -7.78 2.11
N ARG A 329 17.56 -7.14 1.84
CA ARG A 329 17.36 -6.28 0.66
C ARG A 329 17.07 -4.82 1.04
N ILE A 330 16.27 -4.59 2.05
CA ILE A 330 15.98 -3.26 2.60
C ILE A 330 16.82 -3.07 3.86
N ALA A 331 17.55 -1.97 3.95
CA ALA A 331 18.37 -1.65 5.11
C ALA A 331 17.50 -1.46 6.36
N GLU A 332 17.83 -2.20 7.43
CA GLU A 332 17.14 -2.11 8.71
C GLU A 332 17.29 -0.71 9.33
N GLY A 333 16.24 -0.21 9.96
CA GLY A 333 16.20 1.10 10.62
C GLY A 333 16.33 2.28 9.67
N SER A 334 16.23 2.05 8.36
CA SER A 334 16.29 3.13 7.38
C SER A 334 14.99 3.95 7.33
N SER A 335 15.10 5.17 6.79
CA SER A 335 13.93 6.03 6.60
C SER A 335 14.00 6.77 5.27
N SER A 336 12.82 7.04 4.69
CA SER A 336 12.71 7.79 3.45
C SER A 336 11.76 8.96 3.61
N LYS A 337 12.19 10.13 3.11
CA LYS A 337 11.35 11.33 2.93
C LYS A 337 10.70 11.39 1.54
N ARG A 338 10.95 10.39 0.69
CA ARG A 338 10.33 10.31 -0.64
C ARG A 338 8.82 10.33 -0.50
N VAL A 339 8.19 11.18 -1.30
CA VAL A 339 6.73 11.21 -1.39
C VAL A 339 6.28 10.00 -2.19
N ALA A 340 5.50 9.15 -1.55
CA ALA A 340 4.90 7.96 -2.13
C ALA A 340 3.41 7.88 -1.78
N ILE A 341 2.65 7.14 -2.56
CA ILE A 341 1.19 7.02 -2.42
C ILE A 341 0.77 5.56 -2.62
N THR A 342 -0.35 5.16 -2.02
CA THR A 342 -0.78 3.76 -1.95
C THR A 342 -0.80 3.04 -3.31
N MET A 343 -1.19 3.71 -4.40
CA MET A 343 -1.16 3.10 -5.74
C MET A 343 0.26 2.76 -6.25
N ASP A 344 1.31 3.31 -5.64
CA ASP A 344 2.71 3.00 -5.98
C ASP A 344 3.08 1.57 -5.55
N LEU A 345 2.37 1.03 -4.56
CA LEU A 345 2.56 -0.35 -4.11
C LEU A 345 2.29 -1.36 -5.21
N PHE A 346 1.30 -1.10 -6.08
CA PHE A 346 1.02 -1.94 -7.24
C PHE A 346 2.26 -2.07 -8.15
N ALA A 347 2.83 -0.93 -8.57
CA ALA A 347 4.01 -0.90 -9.43
C ALA A 347 5.22 -1.55 -8.74
N THR A 348 5.41 -1.26 -7.45
CA THR A 348 6.53 -1.76 -6.64
C THR A 348 6.48 -3.28 -6.50
N ILE A 349 5.30 -3.83 -6.20
CA ILE A 349 5.10 -5.27 -6.06
C ILE A 349 5.31 -5.97 -7.42
N CYS A 350 4.77 -5.42 -8.51
CA CYS A 350 4.97 -5.98 -9.85
C CYS A 350 6.43 -5.99 -10.24
N GLU A 351 7.18 -4.91 -9.99
CA GLU A 351 8.62 -4.83 -10.28
C GLU A 351 9.40 -5.84 -9.43
N ALA A 352 9.13 -5.94 -8.13
CA ALA A 352 9.78 -6.90 -7.24
C ALA A 352 9.47 -8.36 -7.63
N ALA A 353 8.30 -8.61 -8.19
CA ALA A 353 7.87 -9.91 -8.73
C ALA A 353 8.43 -10.20 -10.14
N GLY A 354 9.14 -9.27 -10.76
CA GLY A 354 9.64 -9.40 -12.14
C GLY A 354 8.54 -9.36 -13.20
N VAL A 355 7.40 -8.75 -12.90
CA VAL A 355 6.23 -8.69 -13.81
C VAL A 355 6.29 -7.44 -14.67
N THR A 356 6.28 -7.62 -15.99
CA THR A 356 6.13 -6.52 -16.95
C THR A 356 4.66 -6.17 -17.14
N LEU A 357 4.30 -4.93 -16.83
CA LEU A 357 2.93 -4.44 -16.97
C LEU A 357 2.58 -4.21 -18.46
N LYS A 358 1.43 -4.74 -18.88
CA LYS A 358 0.90 -4.62 -20.25
C LYS A 358 -0.23 -3.58 -20.38
N HIS A 359 -0.59 -2.93 -19.28
CA HIS A 359 -1.65 -1.92 -19.25
C HIS A 359 -1.16 -0.66 -18.53
N ARG A 360 -1.86 0.43 -18.72
CA ARG A 360 -1.51 1.72 -18.11
C ARG A 360 -1.89 1.74 -16.64
N ILE A 361 -0.95 2.16 -15.80
CA ILE A 361 -1.15 2.51 -14.40
C ILE A 361 -0.72 3.97 -14.15
N ASP A 362 -1.11 4.54 -13.03
CA ASP A 362 -0.70 5.88 -12.58
C ASP A 362 0.34 5.80 -11.45
N GLY A 363 0.40 4.66 -10.74
CA GLY A 363 1.39 4.37 -9.72
C GLY A 363 2.80 4.26 -10.29
N ARG A 364 3.81 4.59 -9.48
CA ARG A 364 5.23 4.48 -9.83
C ARG A 364 5.95 3.64 -8.80
N SER A 365 6.82 2.76 -9.26
CA SER A 365 7.58 1.92 -8.34
C SER A 365 8.52 2.73 -7.46
N ILE A 366 8.55 2.36 -6.18
CA ILE A 366 9.48 2.85 -5.18
C ILE A 366 10.53 1.78 -4.83
N LEU A 367 10.57 0.68 -5.58
CA LEU A 367 11.54 -0.41 -5.34
C LEU A 367 12.99 0.08 -5.31
N PRO A 368 13.47 0.94 -6.25
CA PRO A 368 14.82 1.46 -6.17
C PRO A 368 15.08 2.23 -4.86
N THR A 369 14.12 3.02 -4.36
CA THR A 369 14.25 3.68 -3.04
C THR A 369 14.38 2.65 -1.92
N LEU A 370 13.59 1.58 -1.94
CA LEU A 370 13.64 0.51 -0.94
C LEU A 370 15.00 -0.20 -0.94
N LEU A 371 15.60 -0.37 -2.11
CA LEU A 371 16.92 -0.99 -2.27
C LEU A 371 18.09 -0.03 -1.99
N GLY A 372 17.82 1.21 -1.57
CA GLY A 372 18.84 2.22 -1.28
C GLY A 372 19.49 2.85 -2.53
N GLU A 373 18.89 2.65 -3.70
CA GLU A 373 19.37 3.26 -4.93
C GLU A 373 19.01 4.74 -5.01
N SER A 374 19.89 5.54 -5.61
CA SER A 374 19.64 6.95 -5.83
C SER A 374 18.52 7.12 -6.87
N GLN A 375 17.47 7.82 -6.49
CA GLN A 375 16.40 8.21 -7.40
C GLN A 375 16.29 9.73 -7.44
N PRO A 376 16.02 10.33 -8.62
CA PRO A 376 15.76 11.76 -8.70
C PRO A 376 14.53 12.14 -7.84
N PRO A 377 14.43 13.39 -7.40
CA PRO A 377 13.23 13.88 -6.72
C PRO A 377 11.98 13.61 -7.55
N GLU A 378 10.91 13.20 -6.87
CA GLU A 378 9.64 12.92 -7.53
C GLU A 378 9.01 14.22 -8.06
N GLN A 379 8.89 14.34 -9.38
CA GLN A 379 8.32 15.51 -10.08
C GLN A 379 6.96 15.17 -10.70
N ARG A 380 6.06 14.57 -9.93
CA ARG A 380 4.70 14.32 -10.40
C ARG A 380 3.68 15.06 -9.55
N ASP A 381 2.54 15.31 -10.14
CA ASP A 381 1.36 15.73 -9.41
C ASP A 381 0.70 14.52 -8.76
N LEU A 382 0.43 14.61 -7.47
CA LEU A 382 -0.41 13.66 -6.76
C LEU A 382 -1.80 14.28 -6.60
N PHE A 383 -2.80 13.56 -7.10
CA PHE A 383 -4.19 14.00 -7.03
C PHE A 383 -4.93 13.18 -5.98
N PHE A 384 -5.79 13.86 -5.23
CA PHE A 384 -6.67 13.28 -4.24
C PHE A 384 -8.09 13.75 -4.55
N HIS A 385 -9.01 12.80 -4.63
CA HIS A 385 -10.37 13.11 -5.02
C HIS A 385 -11.35 12.27 -4.20
N ARG A 386 -12.41 12.92 -3.70
CA ARG A 386 -13.53 12.27 -3.05
C ARG A 386 -14.83 12.88 -3.56
N ARG A 387 -15.70 12.03 -4.09
CA ARG A 387 -17.04 12.42 -4.54
C ARG A 387 -18.06 11.51 -3.92
N GLU A 388 -19.00 12.12 -3.18
CA GLU A 388 -20.13 11.44 -2.59
C GLU A 388 -21.37 12.31 -2.75
N GLY A 389 -22.43 11.79 -3.37
CA GLY A 389 -23.66 12.53 -3.59
C GLY A 389 -24.74 12.18 -2.56
N GLY A 390 -26.00 12.47 -2.93
CA GLY A 390 -27.17 12.25 -2.11
C GLY A 390 -27.36 13.29 -1.01
N GLU A 391 -28.52 13.26 -0.37
CA GLU A 391 -28.91 14.23 0.65
C GLU A 391 -27.95 14.22 1.84
N ARG A 392 -27.51 13.02 2.28
CA ARG A 392 -26.62 12.86 3.43
C ARG A 392 -25.30 13.57 3.28
N TYR A 393 -24.78 13.69 2.05
CA TYR A 393 -23.45 14.26 1.77
C TYR A 393 -23.53 15.59 1.01
N GLY A 394 -24.74 16.08 0.72
CA GLY A 394 -24.94 17.39 0.08
C GLY A 394 -24.21 17.57 -1.25
N GLY A 395 -24.01 16.48 -2.01
CA GLY A 395 -23.25 16.53 -3.26
C GLY A 395 -21.74 16.75 -3.06
N LEU A 396 -21.18 16.22 -1.97
CA LEU A 396 -19.78 16.37 -1.59
C LEU A 396 -18.84 16.06 -2.77
N THR A 397 -18.05 17.04 -3.18
CA THR A 397 -16.92 16.89 -4.07
C THR A 397 -15.77 17.71 -3.51
N ILE A 398 -14.78 17.02 -2.97
CA ILE A 398 -13.57 17.62 -2.41
C ILE A 398 -12.33 17.03 -3.07
N HIS A 399 -11.25 17.81 -3.12
CA HIS A 399 -10.09 17.41 -3.87
C HIS A 399 -8.82 18.16 -3.44
N ALA A 400 -7.68 17.55 -3.75
CA ALA A 400 -6.38 18.19 -3.60
C ALA A 400 -5.43 17.78 -4.73
N VAL A 401 -4.43 18.62 -4.96
CA VAL A 401 -3.25 18.29 -5.76
C VAL A 401 -1.99 18.70 -5.01
N ARG A 402 -1.01 17.80 -4.96
CA ARG A 402 0.31 18.05 -4.41
C ARG A 402 1.35 17.98 -5.51
N ARG A 403 2.19 19.02 -5.62
CA ARG A 403 3.39 19.08 -6.47
C ARG A 403 4.59 19.49 -5.63
N GLY A 404 5.50 18.56 -5.38
CA GLY A 404 6.65 18.83 -4.51
C GLY A 404 6.21 19.27 -3.11
N GLU A 405 6.55 20.49 -2.73
CA GLU A 405 6.20 21.09 -1.43
C GLU A 405 4.82 21.76 -1.42
N TRP A 406 4.26 22.06 -2.59
CA TRP A 406 3.02 22.78 -2.71
C TRP A 406 1.80 21.85 -2.74
N LYS A 407 0.77 22.25 -2.01
CA LYS A 407 -0.53 21.57 -2.00
C LYS A 407 -1.64 22.59 -2.18
N LEU A 408 -2.47 22.38 -3.21
CA LEU A 408 -3.72 23.10 -3.45
C LEU A 408 -4.87 22.15 -3.11
N LEU A 409 -5.80 22.59 -2.28
CA LEU A 409 -6.94 21.76 -1.86
C LEU A 409 -8.25 22.55 -1.77
N GLN A 410 -9.34 21.80 -1.82
CA GLN A 410 -10.68 22.26 -1.48
C GLN A 410 -11.34 21.17 -0.60
N ASP A 411 -11.56 21.48 0.68
CA ASP A 411 -12.11 20.54 1.66
C ASP A 411 -13.62 20.65 1.84
N SER A 412 -14.24 21.61 1.17
CA SER A 412 -15.68 21.76 1.07
C SER A 412 -16.04 22.31 -0.31
N PRO A 413 -17.07 21.78 -0.99
CA PRO A 413 -17.52 22.32 -2.29
C PRO A 413 -17.99 23.78 -2.22
N PHE A 414 -18.26 24.29 -1.01
CA PHE A 414 -18.73 25.66 -0.76
C PHE A 414 -17.60 26.61 -0.32
N ALA A 415 -16.38 26.09 -0.09
CA ALA A 415 -15.23 26.89 0.30
C ALA A 415 -14.33 27.20 -0.91
N PRO A 416 -13.57 28.31 -0.89
CA PRO A 416 -12.54 28.54 -1.89
C PRO A 416 -11.41 27.50 -1.78
N LEU A 417 -10.62 27.37 -2.86
CA LEU A 417 -9.39 26.59 -2.84
C LEU A 417 -8.34 27.28 -1.96
N GLU A 418 -7.61 26.46 -1.19
CA GLU A 418 -6.52 26.88 -0.30
C GLU A 418 -5.19 26.35 -0.81
N LEU A 419 -4.12 27.13 -0.64
CA LEU A 419 -2.77 26.77 -1.07
C LEU A 419 -1.80 26.78 0.12
N TYR A 420 -1.03 25.68 0.27
CA TYR A 420 -0.07 25.52 1.36
C TYR A 420 1.31 25.13 0.84
N ASN A 421 2.36 25.54 1.55
CA ASN A 421 3.71 25.03 1.38
C ASN A 421 4.03 24.07 2.53
N LEU A 422 3.96 22.77 2.29
CA LEU A 422 4.09 21.71 3.31
C LEU A 422 5.50 21.58 3.91
N SER A 423 6.53 22.17 3.29
CA SER A 423 7.88 22.21 3.87
C SER A 423 8.04 23.26 4.96
N GLN A 424 7.28 24.34 4.88
CA GLN A 424 7.29 25.45 5.82
C GLN A 424 6.12 25.36 6.80
N ASP A 425 5.00 24.82 6.36
CA ASP A 425 3.74 24.73 7.10
C ASP A 425 3.11 23.33 6.94
N PRO A 426 3.69 22.30 7.57
CA PRO A 426 3.17 20.93 7.50
C PRO A 426 1.81 20.75 8.20
N ALA A 427 1.37 21.73 9.00
CA ALA A 427 0.09 21.76 9.69
C ALA A 427 -1.00 22.55 8.93
N GLU A 428 -0.69 23.07 7.73
CA GLU A 428 -1.64 23.73 6.84
C GLU A 428 -2.43 24.90 7.51
N GLN A 429 -1.72 25.77 8.25
CA GLN A 429 -2.31 26.87 9.01
C GLN A 429 -2.35 28.18 8.21
N ASN A 430 -1.42 28.36 7.26
CA ASN A 430 -1.23 29.63 6.55
C ASN A 430 -1.59 29.47 5.07
N ASN A 431 -2.80 29.89 4.68
CA ASN A 431 -3.26 29.86 3.30
C ASN A 431 -2.54 30.91 2.44
N LEU A 432 -1.73 30.46 1.48
CA LEU A 432 -0.90 31.28 0.59
C LEU A 432 -1.54 31.54 -0.79
N ALA A 433 -2.84 31.25 -0.97
CA ALA A 433 -3.53 31.37 -2.26
C ALA A 433 -3.52 32.81 -2.85
N SER A 434 -3.56 33.84 -2.00
CA SER A 434 -3.45 35.27 -2.42
C SER A 434 -2.04 35.63 -2.87
N ASP A 435 -1.02 35.11 -2.19
CA ASP A 435 0.37 35.57 -2.29
C ASP A 435 1.15 34.79 -3.37
N ASN A 436 0.74 33.59 -3.69
CA ASN A 436 1.41 32.69 -4.64
C ASN A 436 0.53 32.37 -5.87
N ARG A 437 -0.01 33.41 -6.52
CA ARG A 437 -0.97 33.29 -7.64
C ARG A 437 -0.48 32.46 -8.82
N LYS A 438 0.84 32.42 -9.09
CA LYS A 438 1.42 31.62 -10.17
C LYS A 438 1.26 30.12 -9.84
N VAL A 439 1.75 29.70 -8.68
CA VAL A 439 1.65 28.28 -8.22
C VAL A 439 0.19 27.85 -8.13
N TYR A 440 -0.68 28.70 -7.56
CA TYR A 440 -2.11 28.46 -7.49
C TYR A 440 -2.72 28.15 -8.86
N ARG A 441 -2.44 28.97 -9.90
CA ARG A 441 -2.98 28.77 -11.25
C ARG A 441 -2.46 27.50 -11.91
N GLU A 442 -1.18 27.18 -11.72
CA GLU A 442 -0.55 25.98 -12.28
C GLU A 442 -1.17 24.70 -11.68
N LEU A 443 -1.33 24.65 -10.36
CA LEU A 443 -1.93 23.52 -9.67
C LEU A 443 -3.43 23.38 -9.99
N LEU A 444 -4.14 24.51 -10.07
CA LEU A 444 -5.55 24.52 -10.48
C LEU A 444 -5.73 23.96 -11.90
N ALA A 445 -4.84 24.33 -12.84
CA ALA A 445 -4.88 23.81 -14.20
C ALA A 445 -4.67 22.29 -14.21
N ALA A 446 -3.68 21.78 -13.45
CA ALA A 446 -3.41 20.36 -13.33
C ALA A 446 -4.63 19.60 -12.74
N LEU A 447 -5.24 20.17 -11.70
CA LEU A 447 -6.42 19.57 -11.05
C LEU A 447 -7.63 19.48 -12.01
N ARG A 448 -7.85 20.53 -12.82
CA ARG A 448 -8.92 20.52 -13.85
C ARG A 448 -8.70 19.45 -14.91
N VAL A 449 -7.47 19.25 -15.36
CA VAL A 449 -7.12 18.16 -16.30
C VAL A 449 -7.43 16.80 -15.69
N GLN A 450 -7.11 16.58 -14.40
CA GLN A 450 -7.43 15.33 -13.71
C GLN A 450 -8.96 15.10 -13.61
N PHE A 451 -9.74 16.15 -13.36
CA PHE A 451 -11.21 16.04 -13.35
C PHE A 451 -11.77 15.58 -14.68
N GLN A 452 -11.25 16.12 -15.79
CA GLN A 452 -11.66 15.69 -17.13
C GLN A 452 -11.34 14.20 -17.39
N ARG A 453 -10.18 13.74 -16.90
CA ARG A 453 -9.83 12.31 -16.99
C ARG A 453 -10.81 11.43 -16.19
N GLY A 454 -11.14 11.81 -14.97
CA GLY A 454 -12.07 11.09 -14.10
C GLY A 454 -13.51 11.12 -14.59
N GLY A 455 -13.92 12.17 -15.29
CA GLY A 455 -15.29 12.33 -15.79
C GLY A 455 -15.70 11.35 -16.89
N ALA A 456 -14.74 10.68 -17.52
CA ALA A 456 -15.00 9.70 -18.56
C ALA A 456 -15.35 8.30 -18.05
N VAL A 457 -15.17 8.06 -16.75
CA VAL A 457 -15.36 6.72 -16.15
C VAL A 457 -16.67 6.70 -15.35
N PRO A 458 -17.59 5.75 -15.66
CA PRO A 458 -18.78 5.56 -14.83
C PRO A 458 -18.41 5.20 -13.40
N TRP A 459 -19.06 5.82 -12.43
CA TRP A 459 -18.83 5.61 -11.01
C TRP A 459 -20.10 5.24 -10.24
N GLN A 460 -21.20 5.15 -10.96
CA GLN A 460 -22.47 4.58 -10.48
C GLN A 460 -22.82 3.38 -11.35
N ARG A 461 -23.42 2.37 -10.73
CA ARG A 461 -23.94 1.21 -11.45
C ARG A 461 -24.99 1.70 -12.45
N PRO A 462 -24.90 1.32 -13.73
CA PRO A 462 -25.97 1.61 -14.69
C PRO A 462 -27.31 1.08 -14.17
N ALA A 463 -28.35 1.87 -14.31
CA ALA A 463 -29.70 1.41 -14.00
C ALA A 463 -29.95 0.08 -14.73
N ARG A 464 -30.47 -0.94 -14.01
CA ARG A 464 -30.94 -2.15 -14.69
C ARG A 464 -31.96 -1.68 -15.74
N ARG A 465 -31.69 -1.92 -17.01
CA ARG A 465 -32.74 -1.84 -18.02
C ARG A 465 -33.67 -2.99 -17.67
N ASP A 466 -34.87 -2.67 -17.20
CA ASP A 466 -35.93 -3.66 -17.16
C ASP A 466 -36.08 -4.13 -18.61
N VAL A 467 -35.68 -5.38 -18.84
CA VAL A 467 -35.93 -6.03 -20.13
C VAL A 467 -37.37 -6.46 -20.00
N ASP A 468 -38.29 -5.66 -20.61
CA ASP A 468 -39.71 -6.00 -20.80
C ASP A 468 -39.85 -7.34 -21.52
#